data_e7a6d3af3f5c5b5d510a1102ad2c5fe9
#
_entry.id   e7a6d3af3f5c5b5d510a1102ad2c5fe9
#
_cell.length_a   1.000
_cell.length_b   1.000
_cell.length_c   1.000
_cell.angle_alpha   90.00
_cell.angle_beta   90.00
_cell.angle_gamma   90.00
#
_symmetry.space_group_name_H-M   'P 1'
#
loop_
_entity.id
_entity.type
_entity.pdbx_description
1 polymer ?
#
loop_
_entity_poly.entity_id
_entity_poly.type
_entity_poly.pdbx_seq_one_letter_code
_entity_poly.pdbx_strand_id
1 'polypeptide(L)'
;MAIAEIIEFRGNPDLLVWKAPEENFNTTSQLIVDPTHEALLVLNGNAADLFGEGRHTLTTGNIPLLRRIVEIPTGGKTAFPCQVYYVNKVHQMDLLWGTKDAIPLEDPLYDIFLHVMVHGSLAYSIVDSRKFLLKLAGLREKFTPEMLVSRFRGIISKHVKDLVAKIMINGKLSYFMISANLMDISDVLQERIGEIFDQYGIRIEFFNVETISVPKADYDAVSKAKERRTSRLIEGYTWQEERQMMIAEKFAGNQGTMGAMGGMLGGAAGGMIMGSTIAEVARKALKGETVPGTVSPFKAFLATSAMVLPIIMPPAAPPSMPPMAPMVP
;
A
#
# COMPACT_ATOMS: atom_id res chain seq x y z
N MET A 1 -37.96 -42.01 -3.05
CA MET A 1 -37.78 -40.69 -2.39
C MET A 1 -36.48 -40.11 -2.90
N ALA A 2 -36.48 -38.95 -3.54
CA ALA A 2 -35.24 -38.27 -3.86
C ALA A 2 -34.64 -37.72 -2.55
N ILE A 3 -33.47 -38.17 -2.18
CA ILE A 3 -32.73 -37.64 -1.02
C ILE A 3 -32.36 -36.21 -1.38
N ALA A 4 -32.84 -35.25 -0.59
CA ALA A 4 -32.45 -33.86 -0.76
C ALA A 4 -30.93 -33.76 -0.50
N GLU A 5 -30.17 -33.31 -1.48
CA GLU A 5 -28.73 -33.10 -1.34
C GLU A 5 -28.50 -31.82 -0.58
N ILE A 6 -27.65 -31.89 0.45
CA ILE A 6 -27.30 -30.73 1.29
C ILE A 6 -25.93 -30.23 0.86
N ILE A 7 -25.89 -28.97 0.45
CA ILE A 7 -24.68 -28.25 0.06
C ILE A 7 -24.33 -27.28 1.21
N GLU A 8 -23.21 -27.50 1.84
CA GLU A 8 -22.74 -26.69 2.95
C GLU A 8 -21.23 -26.46 2.85
N PHE A 9 -20.74 -25.42 3.50
CA PHE A 9 -19.31 -25.15 3.56
C PHE A 9 -18.60 -26.27 4.34
N ARG A 10 -17.65 -26.95 3.68
CA ARG A 10 -16.80 -27.99 4.27
C ARG A 10 -15.31 -27.72 4.03
N GLY A 11 -14.98 -26.49 3.67
CA GLY A 11 -13.61 -26.06 3.42
C GLY A 11 -12.84 -25.72 4.69
N ASN A 12 -11.58 -25.37 4.53
CA ASN A 12 -10.81 -24.74 5.60
C ASN A 12 -11.36 -23.33 5.86
N PRO A 13 -11.65 -22.93 7.12
CA PRO A 13 -12.16 -21.62 7.47
C PRO A 13 -11.23 -20.45 7.07
N ASP A 14 -9.93 -20.69 6.87
CA ASP A 14 -8.97 -19.69 6.42
C ASP A 14 -9.07 -19.37 4.92
N LEU A 15 -9.84 -20.15 4.14
CA LEU A 15 -10.02 -19.88 2.73
C LEU A 15 -10.90 -18.66 2.50
N LEU A 16 -10.50 -17.82 1.55
CA LEU A 16 -11.34 -16.70 1.08
C LEU A 16 -12.41 -17.15 0.10
N VAL A 17 -12.09 -18.15 -0.71
CA VAL A 17 -13.05 -18.80 -1.62
C VAL A 17 -12.85 -20.30 -1.55
N TRP A 18 -13.97 -21.01 -1.51
CA TRP A 18 -14.03 -22.46 -1.61
C TRP A 18 -15.16 -22.87 -2.54
N LYS A 19 -14.87 -23.71 -3.52
CA LYS A 19 -15.86 -24.30 -4.41
C LYS A 19 -16.39 -25.59 -3.79
N ALA A 20 -17.73 -25.72 -3.70
CA ALA A 20 -18.35 -26.97 -3.30
C ALA A 20 -18.06 -28.07 -4.34
N PRO A 21 -17.80 -29.31 -3.90
CA PRO A 21 -17.50 -30.42 -4.81
C PRO A 21 -18.71 -30.88 -5.64
N GLU A 22 -19.91 -30.56 -5.16
CA GLU A 22 -21.15 -30.91 -5.83
C GLU A 22 -21.36 -29.98 -7.06
N GLU A 23 -21.59 -30.56 -8.23
CA GLU A 23 -21.76 -29.79 -9.49
C GLU A 23 -23.15 -30.01 -10.15
N ASN A 24 -23.94 -30.97 -9.65
CA ASN A 24 -25.25 -31.26 -10.20
C ASN A 24 -26.30 -31.21 -9.09
N PHE A 25 -27.19 -30.25 -9.18
CA PHE A 25 -28.22 -30.04 -8.16
C PHE A 25 -29.58 -30.46 -8.66
N ASN A 26 -30.36 -31.00 -7.74
CA ASN A 26 -31.78 -31.30 -7.95
C ASN A 26 -32.63 -30.13 -7.44
N THR A 27 -33.82 -29.97 -7.97
CA THR A 27 -34.76 -28.89 -7.57
C THR A 27 -35.18 -28.94 -6.09
N THR A 28 -34.74 -29.97 -5.33
CA THR A 28 -34.98 -30.13 -3.89
C THR A 28 -33.70 -29.96 -3.05
N SER A 29 -32.54 -29.72 -3.69
CA SER A 29 -31.26 -29.51 -2.98
C SER A 29 -31.35 -28.29 -2.06
N GLN A 30 -30.70 -28.39 -0.88
CA GLN A 30 -30.68 -27.33 0.09
C GLN A 30 -29.26 -26.74 0.21
N LEU A 31 -29.16 -25.45 0.04
CA LEU A 31 -27.94 -24.70 0.25
C LEU A 31 -27.95 -24.11 1.66
N ILE A 32 -26.94 -24.46 2.46
CA ILE A 32 -26.74 -23.89 3.80
C ILE A 32 -25.57 -22.95 3.74
N VAL A 33 -25.80 -21.70 4.16
CA VAL A 33 -24.80 -20.65 4.19
C VAL A 33 -24.64 -20.16 5.63
N ASP A 34 -23.42 -20.28 6.14
CA ASP A 34 -23.08 -19.83 7.48
C ASP A 34 -23.07 -18.28 7.55
N PRO A 35 -23.27 -17.68 8.74
CA PRO A 35 -23.24 -16.22 8.91
C PRO A 35 -21.93 -15.53 8.46
N THR A 36 -20.84 -16.30 8.40
CA THR A 36 -19.52 -15.82 7.99
C THR A 36 -19.27 -15.88 6.50
N HIS A 37 -20.23 -16.42 5.73
CA HIS A 37 -20.06 -16.65 4.29
C HIS A 37 -21.20 -16.07 3.45
N GLU A 38 -20.91 -15.88 2.18
CA GLU A 38 -21.89 -15.75 1.12
C GLU A 38 -21.65 -16.87 0.09
N ALA A 39 -22.72 -17.42 -0.48
CA ALA A 39 -22.62 -18.43 -1.52
C ALA A 39 -23.01 -17.85 -2.88
N LEU A 40 -22.11 -17.92 -3.86
CA LEU A 40 -22.35 -17.50 -5.23
C LEU A 40 -22.61 -18.71 -6.11
N LEU A 41 -23.78 -18.72 -6.75
CA LEU A 41 -24.17 -19.73 -7.70
C LEU A 41 -23.65 -19.36 -9.09
N VAL A 42 -22.90 -20.27 -9.72
CA VAL A 42 -22.38 -20.09 -11.07
C VAL A 42 -22.97 -21.13 -11.98
N LEU A 43 -23.69 -20.67 -13.02
CA LEU A 43 -24.38 -21.52 -13.98
C LEU A 43 -23.82 -21.22 -15.38
N ASN A 44 -23.36 -22.29 -16.07
CA ASN A 44 -22.76 -22.14 -17.41
C ASN A 44 -21.71 -21.03 -17.51
N GLY A 45 -20.86 -20.86 -16.48
CA GLY A 45 -19.83 -19.83 -16.41
C GLY A 45 -20.33 -18.43 -16.07
N ASN A 46 -21.64 -18.23 -15.88
CA ASN A 46 -22.21 -16.95 -15.48
C ASN A 46 -22.52 -16.96 -13.97
N ALA A 47 -22.11 -15.91 -13.27
CA ALA A 47 -22.51 -15.71 -11.89
C ALA A 47 -24.01 -15.41 -11.84
N ALA A 48 -24.79 -16.37 -11.36
CA ALA A 48 -26.24 -16.29 -11.35
C ALA A 48 -26.75 -15.53 -10.13
N ASP A 49 -26.81 -16.18 -8.99
CA ASP A 49 -27.44 -15.65 -7.78
C ASP A 49 -26.47 -15.70 -6.59
N LEU A 50 -26.60 -14.72 -5.70
CA LEU A 50 -25.84 -14.59 -4.45
C LEU A 50 -26.79 -14.87 -3.28
N PHE A 51 -26.40 -15.78 -2.40
CA PHE A 51 -27.14 -16.17 -1.21
C PHE A 51 -26.37 -15.73 0.03
N GLY A 52 -27.07 -15.00 0.91
CA GLY A 52 -26.59 -14.67 2.25
C GLY A 52 -26.80 -15.83 3.22
N GLU A 53 -26.58 -15.58 4.50
CA GLU A 53 -26.74 -16.55 5.58
C GLU A 53 -28.12 -17.22 5.59
N GLY A 54 -28.13 -18.48 6.04
CA GLY A 54 -29.37 -19.26 6.22
C GLY A 54 -29.47 -20.48 5.33
N ARG A 55 -30.68 -21.07 5.33
CA ARG A 55 -31.03 -22.24 4.54
C ARG A 55 -31.86 -21.83 3.33
N HIS A 56 -31.39 -22.15 2.17
CA HIS A 56 -32.03 -21.85 0.88
C HIS A 56 -32.36 -23.13 0.12
N THR A 57 -33.62 -23.29 -0.28
CA THR A 57 -34.00 -24.40 -1.16
C THR A 57 -33.76 -23.98 -2.61
N LEU A 58 -32.96 -24.73 -3.34
CA LEU A 58 -32.60 -24.43 -4.73
C LEU A 58 -33.74 -24.88 -5.68
N THR A 59 -34.83 -24.11 -5.69
CA THR A 59 -35.95 -24.35 -6.62
C THR A 59 -35.90 -23.38 -7.79
N THR A 60 -36.37 -23.79 -8.94
CA THR A 60 -36.51 -22.94 -10.13
C THR A 60 -37.32 -21.66 -9.89
N GLY A 61 -38.20 -21.69 -8.87
CA GLY A 61 -38.96 -20.52 -8.44
C GLY A 61 -38.15 -19.46 -7.68
N ASN A 62 -37.11 -19.89 -6.96
CA ASN A 62 -36.33 -19.02 -6.07
C ASN A 62 -35.01 -18.50 -6.71
N ILE A 63 -34.69 -18.97 -7.92
CA ILE A 63 -33.47 -18.59 -8.63
C ILE A 63 -33.87 -17.92 -9.96
N PRO A 64 -33.93 -16.60 -10.04
CA PRO A 64 -34.45 -15.87 -11.20
C PRO A 64 -33.75 -16.22 -12.52
N LEU A 65 -32.45 -16.53 -12.49
CA LEU A 65 -31.72 -16.95 -13.69
C LEU A 65 -32.03 -18.40 -14.12
N LEU A 66 -32.27 -19.29 -13.19
CA LEU A 66 -32.69 -20.68 -13.51
C LEU A 66 -34.04 -20.70 -14.22
N ARG A 67 -34.96 -19.79 -13.91
CA ARG A 67 -36.26 -19.65 -14.60
C ARG A 67 -36.10 -19.48 -16.11
N ARG A 68 -35.10 -18.77 -16.57
CA ARG A 68 -34.85 -18.53 -18.01
C ARG A 68 -34.23 -19.74 -18.73
N ILE A 69 -33.61 -20.66 -17.97
CA ILE A 69 -32.88 -21.80 -18.55
C ILE A 69 -33.69 -23.08 -18.48
N VAL A 70 -34.59 -23.23 -17.51
CA VAL A 70 -35.38 -24.45 -17.25
C VAL A 70 -36.71 -24.47 -18.03
N GLU A 71 -37.00 -23.47 -18.86
CA GLU A 71 -38.15 -23.55 -19.82
C GLU A 71 -37.99 -24.61 -20.92
N ILE A 72 -36.92 -25.41 -20.88
CA ILE A 72 -36.75 -26.59 -21.72
C ILE A 72 -37.52 -27.75 -21.07
N PRO A 73 -38.52 -28.37 -21.75
CA PRO A 73 -39.35 -29.43 -21.19
C PRO A 73 -38.55 -30.74 -21.03
N THR A 74 -37.94 -30.92 -19.87
CA THR A 74 -37.23 -32.12 -19.48
C THR A 74 -37.99 -32.80 -18.33
N GLY A 75 -39.03 -33.50 -18.60
CA GLY A 75 -39.69 -34.54 -17.80
C GLY A 75 -39.47 -34.66 -16.28
N GLY A 76 -39.39 -33.55 -15.54
CA GLY A 76 -39.46 -33.52 -14.07
C GLY A 76 -38.19 -33.93 -13.28
N LYS A 77 -37.09 -34.25 -13.92
CA LYS A 77 -35.78 -34.51 -13.26
C LYS A 77 -34.68 -33.67 -13.88
N THR A 78 -34.68 -32.41 -13.62
CA THR A 78 -33.64 -31.53 -14.16
C THR A 78 -32.52 -31.39 -13.16
N ALA A 79 -31.49 -32.23 -13.32
CA ALA A 79 -30.17 -31.90 -12.80
C ALA A 79 -29.58 -30.84 -13.72
N PHE A 80 -29.22 -29.69 -13.19
CA PHE A 80 -28.55 -28.65 -13.96
C PHE A 80 -27.11 -28.47 -13.46
N PRO A 81 -26.13 -28.38 -14.37
CA PRO A 81 -24.73 -28.17 -14.00
C PRO A 81 -24.59 -26.79 -13.41
N CYS A 82 -24.36 -26.72 -12.11
CA CYS A 82 -24.20 -25.49 -11.39
C CYS A 82 -23.06 -25.64 -10.37
N GLN A 83 -22.29 -24.62 -10.20
CA GLN A 83 -21.18 -24.58 -9.25
C GLN A 83 -21.51 -23.60 -8.13
N VAL A 84 -21.23 -23.99 -6.89
CA VAL A 84 -21.40 -23.13 -5.71
C VAL A 84 -20.03 -22.72 -5.20
N TYR A 85 -19.84 -21.42 -5.04
CA TYR A 85 -18.65 -20.85 -4.47
C TYR A 85 -19.01 -20.14 -3.16
N TYR A 86 -18.41 -20.58 -2.07
CA TYR A 86 -18.50 -19.91 -0.78
C TYR A 86 -17.42 -18.86 -0.69
N VAL A 87 -17.79 -17.65 -0.31
CA VAL A 87 -16.89 -16.51 -0.10
C VAL A 87 -16.91 -16.11 1.36
N ASN A 88 -15.76 -16.12 2.00
CA ASN A 88 -15.60 -15.75 3.40
C ASN A 88 -15.73 -14.22 3.56
N LYS A 89 -16.63 -13.80 4.46
CA LYS A 89 -16.93 -12.39 4.76
C LYS A 89 -16.26 -11.90 6.03
N VAL A 90 -15.58 -12.79 6.76
CA VAL A 90 -14.87 -12.40 7.98
C VAL A 90 -13.76 -11.41 7.66
N HIS A 91 -13.63 -10.39 8.48
CA HIS A 91 -12.54 -9.43 8.38
C HIS A 91 -11.21 -10.14 8.57
N GLN A 92 -10.35 -10.04 7.57
CA GLN A 92 -9.00 -10.58 7.63
C GLN A 92 -8.06 -9.54 8.22
N MET A 93 -7.46 -9.89 9.36
CA MET A 93 -6.58 -9.01 10.10
C MET A 93 -5.12 -9.41 9.88
N ASP A 94 -4.20 -8.47 10.10
CA ASP A 94 -2.75 -8.69 10.20
C ASP A 94 -2.09 -9.35 8.98
N LEU A 95 -2.56 -9.02 7.78
CA LEU A 95 -1.92 -9.47 6.55
C LEU A 95 -0.64 -8.66 6.31
N LEU A 96 0.51 -9.33 6.39
CA LEU A 96 1.81 -8.67 6.24
C LEU A 96 2.12 -8.36 4.77
N TRP A 97 2.64 -7.17 4.53
CA TRP A 97 3.13 -6.74 3.23
C TRP A 97 4.51 -6.08 3.34
N GLY A 98 5.25 -6.04 2.24
CA GLY A 98 6.56 -5.39 2.19
C GLY A 98 7.05 -5.19 0.77
N THR A 99 7.99 -4.26 0.60
CA THR A 99 8.72 -4.07 -0.65
C THR A 99 9.67 -5.25 -0.85
N LYS A 100 9.59 -5.89 -2.04
CA LYS A 100 10.48 -7.01 -2.38
C LYS A 100 11.92 -6.55 -2.53
N ASP A 101 12.10 -5.40 -3.20
CA ASP A 101 13.41 -4.83 -3.48
C ASP A 101 13.53 -3.49 -2.78
N ALA A 102 14.73 -3.17 -2.32
CA ALA A 102 15.04 -1.87 -1.75
C ALA A 102 14.84 -0.76 -2.79
N ILE A 103 14.46 0.40 -2.31
CA ILE A 103 14.26 1.61 -3.12
C ILE A 103 15.54 2.43 -3.02
N PRO A 104 16.33 2.55 -4.10
CA PRO A 104 17.51 3.40 -4.08
C PRO A 104 17.08 4.88 -4.11
N LEU A 105 17.34 5.60 -3.04
CA LEU A 105 16.99 7.02 -2.90
C LEU A 105 18.17 7.77 -2.30
N GLU A 106 18.33 9.02 -2.71
CA GLU A 106 19.28 9.93 -2.09
C GLU A 106 18.59 10.73 -0.99
N ASP A 107 19.19 10.75 0.20
CA ASP A 107 18.69 11.59 1.29
C ASP A 107 18.99 13.06 0.97
N PRO A 108 17.95 13.90 0.80
CA PRO A 108 18.13 15.27 0.32
C PRO A 108 18.78 16.21 1.37
N LEU A 109 18.86 15.77 2.62
CA LEU A 109 19.45 16.59 3.69
C LEU A 109 20.93 16.29 3.92
N TYR A 110 21.35 15.07 3.61
CA TYR A 110 22.69 14.56 3.89
C TYR A 110 23.47 14.16 2.64
N ASP A 111 22.85 14.19 1.44
CA ASP A 111 23.44 13.80 0.15
C ASP A 111 24.05 12.38 0.19
N ILE A 112 23.30 11.45 0.77
CA ILE A 112 23.73 10.05 0.93
C ILE A 112 22.71 9.11 0.27
N PHE A 113 23.20 8.15 -0.52
CA PHE A 113 22.39 7.10 -1.10
C PHE A 113 21.95 6.09 -0.04
N LEU A 114 20.67 5.81 -0.02
CA LEU A 114 20.01 4.87 0.89
C LEU A 114 19.24 3.81 0.10
N HIS A 115 19.25 2.59 0.60
CA HIS A 115 18.45 1.48 0.10
C HIS A 115 17.24 1.28 1.03
N VAL A 116 16.17 2.04 0.78
CA VAL A 116 15.00 2.08 1.65
C VAL A 116 14.12 0.86 1.44
N MET A 117 13.75 0.18 2.52
CA MET A 117 12.78 -0.90 2.56
C MET A 117 11.59 -0.50 3.43
N VAL A 118 10.38 -0.88 3.01
CA VAL A 118 9.15 -0.54 3.70
C VAL A 118 8.34 -1.80 3.90
N HIS A 119 7.84 -2.00 5.11
CA HIS A 119 6.93 -3.10 5.44
C HIS A 119 5.89 -2.68 6.46
N GLY A 120 4.82 -3.45 6.53
CA GLY A 120 3.71 -3.20 7.41
C GLY A 120 2.64 -4.26 7.31
N SER A 121 1.48 -3.95 7.83
CA SER A 121 0.31 -4.82 7.85
C SER A 121 -0.91 -4.14 7.25
N LEU A 122 -1.88 -4.94 6.84
CA LEU A 122 -3.18 -4.45 6.39
C LEU A 122 -4.29 -5.38 6.86
N ALA A 123 -5.48 -4.83 7.06
CA ALA A 123 -6.70 -5.60 7.24
C ALA A 123 -7.70 -5.26 6.15
N TYR A 124 -8.48 -6.25 5.77
CA TYR A 124 -9.46 -6.11 4.70
C TYR A 124 -10.70 -6.98 4.95
N SER A 125 -11.77 -6.63 4.27
CA SER A 125 -12.99 -7.43 4.18
C SER A 125 -13.47 -7.55 2.74
N ILE A 126 -14.14 -8.66 2.41
CA ILE A 126 -14.76 -8.84 1.10
C ILE A 126 -16.17 -8.26 1.18
N VAL A 127 -16.39 -7.10 0.56
CA VAL A 127 -17.70 -6.41 0.57
C VAL A 127 -18.59 -6.82 -0.61
N ASP A 128 -18.01 -7.13 -1.75
CA ASP A 128 -18.72 -7.57 -2.95
C ASP A 128 -18.16 -8.92 -3.44
N SER A 129 -18.80 -10.02 -3.01
CA SER A 129 -18.38 -11.38 -3.32
C SER A 129 -18.41 -11.67 -4.82
N ARG A 130 -19.34 -11.07 -5.58
CA ARG A 130 -19.44 -11.25 -7.02
C ARG A 130 -18.25 -10.62 -7.75
N LYS A 131 -17.91 -9.36 -7.43
CA LYS A 131 -16.72 -8.70 -8.00
C LYS A 131 -15.45 -9.43 -7.61
N PHE A 132 -15.33 -9.83 -6.33
CA PHE A 132 -14.18 -10.54 -5.82
C PHE A 132 -13.94 -11.84 -6.58
N LEU A 133 -14.97 -12.69 -6.70
CA LEU A 133 -14.86 -13.96 -7.38
C LEU A 133 -14.56 -13.78 -8.87
N LEU A 134 -15.29 -12.93 -9.58
CA LEU A 134 -15.18 -12.81 -11.04
C LEU A 134 -13.92 -12.08 -11.50
N LYS A 135 -13.52 -11.04 -10.78
CA LYS A 135 -12.38 -10.21 -11.19
C LYS A 135 -11.04 -10.66 -10.61
N LEU A 136 -11.04 -11.26 -9.43
CA LEU A 136 -9.81 -11.55 -8.70
C LEU A 136 -9.56 -13.04 -8.48
N ALA A 137 -10.44 -13.72 -7.76
CA ALA A 137 -10.25 -15.14 -7.45
C ALA A 137 -10.30 -16.00 -8.72
N GLY A 138 -11.14 -15.62 -9.69
CA GLY A 138 -11.52 -16.48 -10.80
C GLY A 138 -12.35 -17.65 -10.32
N LEU A 139 -12.79 -18.50 -11.23
CA LEU A 139 -13.57 -19.71 -10.90
C LEU A 139 -12.63 -20.86 -10.44
N ARG A 140 -11.79 -20.57 -9.43
CA ARG A 140 -10.85 -21.55 -8.86
C ARG A 140 -11.52 -22.32 -7.73
N GLU A 141 -11.08 -23.55 -7.50
CA GLU A 141 -11.58 -24.37 -6.41
C GLU A 141 -11.30 -23.77 -5.03
N LYS A 142 -10.13 -23.12 -4.89
CA LYS A 142 -9.67 -22.51 -3.63
C LYS A 142 -8.95 -21.21 -3.90
N PHE A 143 -9.14 -20.24 -3.02
CA PHE A 143 -8.40 -18.98 -3.01
C PHE A 143 -8.03 -18.61 -1.58
N THR A 144 -6.74 -18.40 -1.33
CA THR A 144 -6.19 -18.14 0.01
C THR A 144 -5.79 -16.68 0.19
N PRO A 145 -5.61 -16.20 1.45
CA PRO A 145 -5.07 -14.88 1.74
C PRO A 145 -3.70 -14.62 1.10
N GLU A 146 -2.81 -15.62 1.09
CA GLU A 146 -1.47 -15.50 0.50
C GLU A 146 -1.53 -15.28 -1.03
N MET A 147 -2.50 -15.92 -1.70
CA MET A 147 -2.74 -15.69 -3.13
C MET A 147 -3.18 -14.26 -3.39
N LEU A 148 -4.00 -13.68 -2.49
CA LEU A 148 -4.41 -12.29 -2.56
C LEU A 148 -3.21 -11.36 -2.43
N VAL A 149 -2.38 -11.53 -1.38
CA VAL A 149 -1.14 -10.76 -1.20
C VAL A 149 -0.24 -10.84 -2.41
N SER A 150 -0.03 -12.06 -2.92
CA SER A 150 0.83 -12.27 -4.08
C SER A 150 0.36 -11.49 -5.30
N ARG A 151 -0.96 -11.39 -5.54
CA ARG A 151 -1.54 -10.62 -6.65
C ARG A 151 -1.39 -9.12 -6.47
N PHE A 152 -1.58 -8.62 -5.24
CA PHE A 152 -1.52 -7.18 -4.95
C PHE A 152 -0.13 -6.67 -4.62
N ARG A 153 0.83 -7.55 -4.33
CA ARG A 153 2.21 -7.17 -3.94
C ARG A 153 2.84 -6.15 -4.88
N GLY A 154 2.71 -6.35 -6.19
CA GLY A 154 3.26 -5.43 -7.17
C GLY A 154 2.61 -4.06 -7.14
N ILE A 155 1.31 -4.01 -6.94
CA ILE A 155 0.53 -2.76 -6.84
C ILE A 155 0.90 -2.02 -5.56
N ILE A 156 0.87 -2.70 -4.42
CA ILE A 156 1.27 -2.13 -3.13
C ILE A 156 2.70 -1.58 -3.22
N SER A 157 3.65 -2.41 -3.67
CA SER A 157 5.05 -2.00 -3.80
C SER A 157 5.23 -0.78 -4.71
N LYS A 158 4.49 -0.68 -5.82
CA LYS A 158 4.54 0.48 -6.71
C LYS A 158 4.09 1.76 -6.02
N HIS A 159 2.94 1.73 -5.34
CA HIS A 159 2.38 2.90 -4.66
C HIS A 159 3.22 3.36 -3.47
N VAL A 160 3.73 2.40 -2.70
CA VAL A 160 4.65 2.67 -1.58
C VAL A 160 5.94 3.32 -2.09
N LYS A 161 6.56 2.75 -3.14
CA LYS A 161 7.79 3.30 -3.73
C LYS A 161 7.57 4.71 -4.28
N ASP A 162 6.47 4.93 -5.00
CA ASP A 162 6.14 6.25 -5.56
C ASP A 162 5.94 7.30 -4.46
N LEU A 163 5.20 6.96 -3.40
CA LEU A 163 4.95 7.89 -2.30
C LEU A 163 6.23 8.22 -1.52
N VAL A 164 7.01 7.21 -1.13
CA VAL A 164 8.25 7.41 -0.38
C VAL A 164 9.25 8.24 -1.19
N ALA A 165 9.41 7.93 -2.48
CA ALA A 165 10.29 8.70 -3.35
C ALA A 165 9.82 10.17 -3.49
N LYS A 166 8.52 10.41 -3.65
CA LYS A 166 7.97 11.78 -3.72
C LYS A 166 8.19 12.56 -2.43
N ILE A 167 7.97 11.92 -1.29
CA ILE A 167 8.19 12.54 0.02
C ILE A 167 9.67 12.92 0.20
N MET A 168 10.60 12.03 -0.12
CA MET A 168 12.03 12.29 0.02
C MET A 168 12.51 13.35 -0.98
N ILE A 169 12.24 13.16 -2.26
CA ILE A 169 12.81 14.00 -3.33
C ILE A 169 12.08 15.34 -3.42
N ASN A 170 10.76 15.32 -3.58
CA ASN A 170 9.97 16.55 -3.80
C ASN A 170 9.69 17.28 -2.48
N GLY A 171 9.43 16.53 -1.41
CA GLY A 171 9.23 17.07 -0.06
C GLY A 171 10.51 17.50 0.62
N LYS A 172 11.69 17.13 0.08
CA LYS A 172 13.02 17.36 0.69
C LYS A 172 13.09 16.87 2.14
N LEU A 173 12.43 15.75 2.44
CA LEU A 173 12.39 15.18 3.78
C LEU A 173 13.41 14.06 3.90
N SER A 174 14.26 14.14 4.93
CA SER A 174 15.25 13.10 5.21
C SER A 174 14.62 11.81 5.70
N TYR A 175 15.36 10.71 5.61
CA TYR A 175 15.00 9.40 6.13
C TYR A 175 14.47 9.46 7.58
N PHE A 176 15.13 10.23 8.47
CA PHE A 176 14.68 10.35 9.86
C PHE A 176 13.33 11.04 10.00
N MET A 177 13.04 12.02 9.14
CA MET A 177 11.73 12.71 9.15
C MET A 177 10.61 11.82 8.61
N ILE A 178 10.87 11.02 7.59
CA ILE A 178 9.89 10.08 7.04
C ILE A 178 9.59 9.00 8.07
N SER A 179 10.60 8.43 8.70
CA SER A 179 10.44 7.40 9.72
C SER A 179 9.69 7.89 10.97
N ALA A 180 9.60 9.19 11.18
CA ALA A 180 8.83 9.79 12.27
C ALA A 180 7.34 10.06 11.91
N ASN A 181 6.95 9.91 10.63
CA ASN A 181 5.61 10.28 10.14
C ASN A 181 4.87 9.09 9.50
N LEU A 182 5.02 7.90 10.08
CA LEU A 182 4.46 6.67 9.54
C LEU A 182 2.93 6.67 9.47
N MET A 183 2.24 7.31 10.43
CA MET A 183 0.77 7.41 10.42
C MET A 183 0.26 8.19 9.21
N ASP A 184 0.80 9.39 8.97
CA ASP A 184 0.36 10.21 7.84
C ASP A 184 0.64 9.52 6.49
N ILE A 185 1.72 8.73 6.41
CA ILE A 185 2.04 7.92 5.23
C ILE A 185 1.03 6.77 5.07
N SER A 186 0.68 6.12 6.17
CA SER A 186 -0.31 5.04 6.19
C SER A 186 -1.67 5.51 5.70
N ASP A 187 -2.15 6.65 6.19
CA ASP A 187 -3.44 7.23 5.81
C ASP A 187 -3.51 7.50 4.29
N VAL A 188 -2.47 8.12 3.73
CA VAL A 188 -2.40 8.39 2.28
C VAL A 188 -2.33 7.11 1.45
N LEU A 189 -1.60 6.09 1.94
CA LEU A 189 -1.54 4.80 1.26
C LEU A 189 -2.86 4.04 1.35
N GLN A 190 -3.54 4.11 2.50
CA GLN A 190 -4.85 3.51 2.69
C GLN A 190 -5.87 4.05 1.68
N GLU A 191 -5.93 5.35 1.50
CA GLU A 191 -6.82 5.96 0.51
C GLU A 191 -6.51 5.48 -0.91
N ARG A 192 -5.25 5.61 -1.34
CA ARG A 192 -4.84 5.26 -2.71
C ARG A 192 -4.96 3.77 -3.04
N ILE A 193 -4.60 2.93 -2.08
CA ILE A 193 -4.66 1.47 -2.26
C ILE A 193 -6.09 0.99 -2.12
N GLY A 194 -6.88 1.60 -1.21
CA GLY A 194 -8.29 1.30 -1.00
C GLY A 194 -9.11 1.44 -2.28
N GLU A 195 -8.95 2.54 -3.03
CA GLU A 195 -9.63 2.74 -4.33
C GLU A 195 -9.36 1.60 -5.34
N ILE A 196 -8.15 1.04 -5.30
CA ILE A 196 -7.78 -0.06 -6.19
C ILE A 196 -8.44 -1.36 -5.74
N PHE A 197 -8.45 -1.64 -4.44
CA PHE A 197 -9.05 -2.85 -3.87
C PHE A 197 -10.57 -2.86 -4.03
N ASP A 198 -11.24 -1.70 -3.92
CA ASP A 198 -12.68 -1.55 -4.14
C ASP A 198 -13.14 -2.01 -5.54
N GLN A 199 -12.29 -1.85 -6.55
CA GLN A 199 -12.58 -2.33 -7.91
C GLN A 199 -12.71 -3.86 -7.99
N TYR A 200 -12.15 -4.57 -7.00
CA TYR A 200 -12.22 -6.02 -6.86
C TYR A 200 -13.21 -6.48 -5.79
N GLY A 201 -13.98 -5.56 -5.21
CA GLY A 201 -14.94 -5.88 -4.16
C GLY A 201 -14.33 -6.11 -2.79
N ILE A 202 -13.14 -5.56 -2.55
CA ILE A 202 -12.42 -5.64 -1.28
C ILE A 202 -12.37 -4.25 -0.66
N ARG A 203 -12.70 -4.14 0.61
CA ARG A 203 -12.50 -2.93 1.42
C ARG A 203 -11.27 -3.08 2.28
N ILE A 204 -10.38 -2.10 2.24
CA ILE A 204 -9.27 -1.99 3.19
C ILE A 204 -9.80 -1.35 4.47
N GLU A 205 -9.72 -2.06 5.58
CA GLU A 205 -10.14 -1.58 6.90
C GLU A 205 -9.05 -0.70 7.53
N PHE A 206 -7.80 -1.16 7.46
CA PHE A 206 -6.63 -0.34 7.73
C PHE A 206 -5.43 -0.77 6.87
N PHE A 207 -4.53 0.18 6.65
CA PHE A 207 -3.27 -0.03 5.96
C PHE A 207 -2.16 0.64 6.75
N ASN A 208 -1.35 -0.15 7.45
CA ASN A 208 -0.28 0.34 8.30
C ASN A 208 1.09 0.22 7.64
N VAL A 209 1.86 1.29 7.69
CA VAL A 209 3.31 1.27 7.49
C VAL A 209 3.95 1.14 8.88
N GLU A 210 4.49 -0.02 9.19
CA GLU A 210 5.09 -0.29 10.50
C GLU A 210 6.52 0.21 10.58
N THR A 211 7.26 0.01 9.49
CA THR A 211 8.68 0.35 9.48
C THR A 211 9.13 0.79 8.10
N ILE A 212 9.90 1.87 8.09
CA ILE A 212 10.74 2.27 6.97
C ILE A 212 12.18 2.07 7.43
N SER A 213 12.89 1.13 6.82
CA SER A 213 14.23 0.70 7.23
C SER A 213 15.23 0.83 6.10
N VAL A 214 16.50 0.91 6.48
CA VAL A 214 17.64 0.87 5.56
C VAL A 214 18.64 -0.15 6.08
N PRO A 215 19.51 -0.73 5.22
CA PRO A 215 20.62 -1.56 5.66
C PRO A 215 21.49 -0.85 6.70
N LYS A 216 22.09 -1.62 7.59
CA LYS A 216 22.94 -1.06 8.66
C LYS A 216 24.04 -0.13 8.15
N ALA A 217 24.66 -0.49 7.03
CA ALA A 217 25.71 0.33 6.42
C ALA A 217 25.22 1.73 6.01
N ASP A 218 24.02 1.80 5.42
CA ASP A 218 23.38 3.05 5.01
C ASP A 218 22.94 3.86 6.24
N TYR A 219 22.40 3.18 7.26
CA TYR A 219 22.02 3.81 8.52
C TYR A 219 23.22 4.43 9.22
N ASP A 220 24.33 3.70 9.32
CA ASP A 220 25.56 4.20 9.93
C ASP A 220 26.13 5.39 9.14
N ALA A 221 26.04 5.38 7.82
CA ALA A 221 26.48 6.48 6.97
C ALA A 221 25.64 7.75 7.20
N VAL A 222 24.30 7.64 7.18
CA VAL A 222 23.41 8.79 7.36
C VAL A 222 23.44 9.30 8.80
N SER A 223 23.62 8.43 9.80
CA SER A 223 23.77 8.80 11.20
C SER A 223 25.05 9.62 11.44
N LYS A 224 26.18 9.16 10.90
CA LYS A 224 27.45 9.92 10.95
C LYS A 224 27.34 11.28 10.25
N ALA A 225 26.64 11.37 9.14
CA ALA A 225 26.43 12.64 8.45
C ALA A 225 25.57 13.59 9.30
N LYS A 226 24.53 13.06 9.96
CA LYS A 226 23.70 13.81 10.91
C LYS A 226 24.53 14.34 12.07
N GLU A 227 25.35 13.49 12.70
CA GLU A 227 26.24 13.87 13.79
C GLU A 227 27.20 15.02 13.36
N ARG A 228 27.88 14.86 12.23
CA ARG A 228 28.78 15.91 11.70
C ARG A 228 28.05 17.23 11.45
N ARG A 229 26.85 17.17 10.90
CA ARG A 229 26.03 18.36 10.67
C ARG A 229 25.63 19.02 11.98
N THR A 230 25.24 18.23 12.98
CA THR A 230 24.86 18.72 14.30
C THR A 230 26.04 19.35 15.03
N SER A 231 27.23 18.70 15.01
CA SER A 231 28.44 19.23 15.60
C SER A 231 28.82 20.61 14.99
N ARG A 232 28.77 20.72 13.66
CA ARG A 232 29.02 22.02 12.98
C ARG A 232 28.03 23.09 13.38
N LEU A 233 26.76 22.77 13.53
CA LEU A 233 25.74 23.73 13.98
C LEU A 233 25.94 24.17 15.42
N ILE A 234 26.42 23.27 16.29
CA ILE A 234 26.70 23.56 17.71
C ILE A 234 28.01 24.37 17.86
N GLU A 235 29.03 23.98 17.12
CA GLU A 235 30.36 24.58 17.18
C GLU A 235 30.48 25.89 16.38
N GLY A 236 29.45 26.19 15.55
CA GLY A 236 29.29 27.49 14.89
C GLY A 236 30.23 27.75 13.72
N TYR A 237 30.92 26.73 13.20
CA TYR A 237 31.80 26.91 12.05
C TYR A 237 31.26 26.20 10.77
N THR A 238 31.66 26.77 9.63
CA THR A 238 31.28 26.24 8.31
C THR A 238 32.25 25.16 7.85
N TRP A 239 31.84 24.35 6.82
CA TRP A 239 32.70 23.32 6.21
C TRP A 239 34.05 23.91 5.71
N GLN A 240 34.06 25.16 5.29
CA GLN A 240 35.30 25.83 4.84
C GLN A 240 36.24 26.07 6.00
N GLU A 241 35.72 26.48 7.15
CA GLU A 241 36.51 26.72 8.37
C GLU A 241 37.07 25.43 8.93
N GLU A 242 36.25 24.34 8.96
CA GLU A 242 36.71 23.01 9.37
C GLU A 242 37.87 22.51 8.49
N ARG A 243 37.75 22.73 7.18
CA ARG A 243 38.79 22.30 6.24
C ARG A 243 40.04 23.12 6.37
N GLN A 244 39.92 24.40 6.66
CA GLN A 244 41.08 25.29 6.98
C GLN A 244 41.75 24.86 8.27
N MET A 245 41.01 24.56 9.33
CA MET A 245 41.56 24.04 10.59
C MET A 245 42.25 22.69 10.39
N MET A 246 41.68 21.76 9.65
CA MET A 246 42.31 20.46 9.35
C MET A 246 43.60 20.59 8.53
N ILE A 247 43.63 21.56 7.60
CA ILE A 247 44.81 21.86 6.83
C ILE A 247 45.88 22.51 7.75
N ALA A 248 45.50 23.44 8.60
CA ALA A 248 46.39 24.06 9.54
C ALA A 248 46.99 23.07 10.55
N GLU A 249 46.18 22.14 11.05
CA GLU A 249 46.61 21.06 11.96
C GLU A 249 47.59 20.09 11.30
N LYS A 250 47.34 19.71 10.05
CA LYS A 250 48.30 18.88 9.25
C LYS A 250 49.58 19.62 8.96
N PHE A 251 49.52 20.93 8.73
CA PHE A 251 50.73 21.75 8.57
C PHE A 251 51.50 21.93 9.89
N ALA A 252 50.79 22.09 11.01
CA ALA A 252 51.41 22.19 12.34
C ALA A 252 52.05 20.85 12.80
N GLY A 253 51.47 19.72 12.42
CA GLY A 253 52.02 18.39 12.73
C GLY A 253 53.25 17.97 11.90
N ASN A 254 53.58 18.70 10.83
CA ASN A 254 54.70 18.40 9.96
C ASN A 254 55.92 19.29 10.35
N GLN A 255 56.64 18.88 11.39
CA GLN A 255 57.81 19.59 11.95
C GLN A 255 59.03 19.72 11.02
N GLY A 256 58.91 19.35 9.73
CA GLY A 256 60.04 19.26 8.83
C GLY A 256 60.33 20.43 7.87
N THR A 257 59.44 21.38 7.69
CA THR A 257 59.59 22.44 6.67
C THR A 257 59.21 23.86 7.09
N MET A 258 59.17 24.18 8.37
CA MET A 258 58.61 25.44 8.86
C MET A 258 59.65 26.46 9.35
N GLY A 259 60.82 26.52 8.70
CA GLY A 259 61.81 27.56 8.98
C GLY A 259 61.67 28.83 8.17
N ALA A 260 60.84 28.88 7.10
CA ALA A 260 60.86 29.99 6.15
C ALA A 260 59.56 30.76 5.92
N MET A 261 58.43 30.38 6.51
CA MET A 261 57.15 31.04 6.22
C MET A 261 56.32 31.44 7.45
N GLY A 262 56.88 31.32 8.65
CA GLY A 262 56.23 31.67 9.92
C GLY A 262 56.11 33.16 10.24
N GLY A 263 56.57 34.03 9.36
CA GLY A 263 56.65 35.47 9.59
C GLY A 263 55.55 36.35 9.01
N MET A 264 54.59 35.82 8.23
CA MET A 264 53.74 36.68 7.43
C MET A 264 52.22 36.59 7.68
N LEU A 265 51.74 35.80 8.63
CA LEU A 265 50.33 35.69 8.95
C LEU A 265 49.92 36.03 10.40
N GLY A 266 50.84 36.65 11.13
CA GLY A 266 50.62 37.10 12.52
C GLY A 266 50.31 38.59 12.66
N GLY A 267 49.47 39.15 11.79
CA GLY A 267 49.13 40.55 11.89
C GLY A 267 47.78 40.92 11.34
N ALA A 268 46.95 41.34 12.22
CA ALA A 268 45.80 42.19 12.02
C ALA A 268 44.48 41.57 11.47
N ALA A 269 43.44 41.82 12.23
CA ALA A 269 42.03 41.93 11.88
C ALA A 269 41.25 40.63 11.76
N GLY A 270 40.89 40.03 12.86
CA GLY A 270 39.88 39.02 12.98
C GLY A 270 38.98 39.13 14.22
N GLY A 271 38.95 40.31 14.82
CA GLY A 271 38.04 40.57 15.91
C GLY A 271 36.99 41.60 15.52
N MET A 272 35.73 41.26 15.81
CA MET A 272 34.56 42.11 15.63
C MET A 272 33.93 42.05 14.24
N ILE A 273 32.94 41.20 14.12
CA ILE A 273 31.57 41.36 13.59
C ILE A 273 31.00 39.94 13.43
N MET A 274 30.36 39.40 14.45
CA MET A 274 29.33 38.33 14.35
C MET A 274 28.75 37.94 15.72
N GLY A 275 28.58 38.90 16.62
CA GLY A 275 28.03 38.62 17.96
C GLY A 275 26.54 38.79 18.13
N SER A 276 25.80 39.37 17.19
CA SER A 276 24.44 39.85 17.49
C SER A 276 23.29 39.08 16.78
N THR A 277 23.55 38.43 15.66
CA THR A 277 22.48 37.77 14.91
C THR A 277 22.27 36.29 15.28
N ILE A 278 23.30 35.60 15.73
CA ILE A 278 23.21 34.18 16.09
C ILE A 278 22.53 33.97 17.44
N ALA A 279 22.76 34.89 18.40
CA ALA A 279 22.12 34.82 19.72
C ALA A 279 20.60 35.01 19.66
N GLU A 280 20.10 35.78 18.69
CA GLU A 280 18.68 36.03 18.52
C GLU A 280 17.92 34.86 17.84
N VAL A 281 18.56 34.20 16.88
CA VAL A 281 18.02 32.98 16.24
C VAL A 281 18.03 31.80 17.22
N ALA A 282 19.08 31.63 18.01
CA ALA A 282 19.15 30.59 19.03
C ALA A 282 18.13 30.80 20.16
N ARG A 283 17.87 32.08 20.56
CA ARG A 283 16.86 32.41 21.55
C ARG A 283 15.42 32.13 21.08
N LYS A 284 15.09 32.32 19.81
CA LYS A 284 13.80 31.99 19.22
C LYS A 284 13.60 30.48 19.10
N ALA A 285 14.64 29.72 18.78
CA ALA A 285 14.57 28.25 18.71
C ALA A 285 14.42 27.60 20.09
N LEU A 286 14.98 28.19 21.16
CA LEU A 286 14.87 27.66 22.53
C LEU A 286 13.56 28.02 23.24
N LYS A 287 12.80 28.99 22.76
CA LYS A 287 11.56 29.44 23.40
C LYS A 287 10.29 28.68 22.97
N GLY A 288 10.39 27.69 22.08
CA GLY A 288 9.26 26.77 21.82
C GLY A 288 7.92 27.46 21.51
N GLU A 289 7.93 28.69 20.97
CA GLU A 289 6.70 29.36 20.55
C GLU A 289 6.20 28.70 19.25
N THR A 290 5.36 27.70 19.43
CA THR A 290 4.50 27.17 18.36
C THR A 290 3.53 28.26 17.95
N VAL A 291 3.74 28.80 16.77
CA VAL A 291 2.75 29.70 16.14
C VAL A 291 1.49 28.87 15.88
N PRO A 292 0.32 29.23 16.43
CA PRO A 292 -0.92 28.50 16.17
C PRO A 292 -1.29 28.67 14.69
N GLY A 293 -1.34 27.56 13.93
CA GLY A 293 -1.82 27.55 12.55
C GLY A 293 -0.87 27.09 11.46
N THR A 294 0.37 26.74 11.75
CA THR A 294 1.28 26.13 10.75
C THR A 294 1.02 24.64 10.66
N VAL A 295 0.33 24.24 9.62
CA VAL A 295 0.26 22.84 9.17
C VAL A 295 1.71 22.36 9.00
N SER A 296 2.05 21.22 9.60
CA SER A 296 3.36 20.58 9.42
C SER A 296 3.75 20.59 7.94
N PRO A 297 5.01 20.96 7.57
CA PRO A 297 5.45 20.93 6.17
C PRO A 297 5.15 19.58 5.49
N PHE A 298 5.19 18.51 6.27
CA PHE A 298 4.85 17.17 5.82
C PHE A 298 3.35 17.04 5.45
N LYS A 299 2.44 17.50 6.30
CA LYS A 299 0.99 17.48 6.02
C LYS A 299 0.62 18.40 4.85
N ALA A 300 1.24 19.57 4.76
CA ALA A 300 1.05 20.48 3.63
C ALA A 300 1.50 19.83 2.31
N PHE A 301 2.64 19.12 2.30
CA PHE A 301 3.12 18.38 1.15
C PHE A 301 2.19 17.25 0.75
N LEU A 302 1.71 16.45 1.70
CA LEU A 302 0.78 15.35 1.41
C LEU A 302 -0.55 15.84 0.84
N ALA A 303 -1.11 16.92 1.40
CA ALA A 303 -2.35 17.53 0.90
C ALA A 303 -2.20 18.03 -0.56
N THR A 304 -1.07 18.65 -0.89
CA THR A 304 -0.78 19.11 -2.26
C THR A 304 -0.54 17.94 -3.21
N SER A 305 0.08 16.87 -2.73
CA SER A 305 0.38 15.66 -3.52
C SER A 305 -0.86 14.82 -3.81
N ALA A 306 -1.88 14.88 -2.97
CA ALA A 306 -3.17 14.21 -3.18
C ALA A 306 -3.98 14.87 -4.32
N MET A 307 -3.79 16.18 -4.57
CA MET A 307 -4.49 16.90 -5.65
C MET A 307 -3.95 16.65 -7.07
N VAL A 308 -2.80 15.98 -7.23
CA VAL A 308 -2.16 15.70 -8.53
C VAL A 308 -2.22 14.21 -8.85
N LEU A 309 -3.40 13.62 -8.82
CA LEU A 309 -3.60 12.31 -9.46
C LEU A 309 -4.24 12.55 -10.83
N PRO A 310 -3.64 12.07 -11.92
CA PRO A 310 -4.39 11.91 -13.15
C PRO A 310 -5.48 10.86 -12.86
N ILE A 311 -6.73 11.26 -13.02
CA ILE A 311 -7.86 10.35 -13.10
C ILE A 311 -7.50 9.38 -14.23
N ILE A 312 -7.13 8.15 -13.88
CA ILE A 312 -7.02 7.08 -14.86
C ILE A 312 -8.46 6.75 -15.24
N MET A 313 -8.95 7.41 -16.29
CA MET A 313 -10.19 7.01 -16.93
C MET A 313 -10.07 5.51 -17.29
N PRO A 314 -11.07 4.70 -16.94
CA PRO A 314 -11.11 3.32 -17.42
C PRO A 314 -11.07 3.35 -18.96
N PRO A 315 -10.41 2.39 -19.61
CA PRO A 315 -10.42 2.32 -21.06
C PRO A 315 -11.87 2.30 -21.54
N ALA A 316 -12.17 3.17 -22.51
CA ALA A 316 -13.49 3.26 -23.12
C ALA A 316 -13.95 1.86 -23.55
N ALA A 317 -15.18 1.53 -23.21
CA ALA A 317 -15.81 0.28 -23.66
C ALA A 317 -15.69 0.19 -25.18
N PRO A 318 -15.38 -0.99 -25.75
CA PRO A 318 -15.34 -1.16 -27.20
C PRO A 318 -16.69 -0.77 -27.82
N PRO A 319 -16.72 -0.13 -28.98
CA PRO A 319 -17.96 0.26 -29.62
C PRO A 319 -18.85 -0.97 -29.81
N SER A 320 -20.10 -0.85 -29.43
CA SER A 320 -21.13 -1.87 -29.65
C SER A 320 -21.21 -2.17 -31.15
N MET A 321 -21.07 -3.44 -31.53
CA MET A 321 -21.31 -3.88 -32.90
C MET A 321 -22.71 -3.47 -33.35
N PRO A 322 -22.86 -2.96 -34.58
CA PRO A 322 -24.17 -2.70 -35.13
C PRO A 322 -24.96 -4.02 -35.28
N PRO A 323 -26.28 -4.00 -35.14
CA PRO A 323 -27.11 -5.20 -35.28
C PRO A 323 -26.96 -5.77 -36.69
N MET A 324 -26.66 -7.07 -36.77
CA MET A 324 -26.66 -7.79 -38.04
C MET A 324 -28.07 -7.74 -38.68
N ALA A 325 -28.09 -7.28 -39.92
CA ALA A 325 -29.31 -7.30 -40.74
C ALA A 325 -29.82 -8.74 -40.92
N PRO A 326 -31.15 -8.95 -40.94
CA PRO A 326 -31.71 -10.29 -41.15
C PRO A 326 -31.40 -10.76 -42.59
N MET A 327 -30.83 -12.00 -42.65
CA MET A 327 -30.75 -12.70 -43.93
C MET A 327 -32.15 -13.05 -44.41
N VAL A 328 -32.53 -12.55 -45.56
CA VAL A 328 -33.76 -12.94 -46.27
C VAL A 328 -33.49 -14.26 -46.99
N PRO A 329 -34.48 -15.19 -47.06
CA PRO A 329 -34.34 -16.54 -47.57
C PRO A 329 -34.03 -16.61 -49.07
#